data_eeac74102aeeb35db6a8c735b400538a
#
_entry.id   eeac74102aeeb35db6a8c735b400538a
#
_cell.length_a   1.000
_cell.length_b   1.000
_cell.length_c   1.000
_cell.angle_alpha   90.00
_cell.angle_beta   90.00
_cell.angle_gamma   90.00
#
_symmetry.space_group_name_H-M   'P 1'
#
loop_
_entity.id
_entity.type
_entity.pdbx_description
1 polymer ?
#
loop_
_entity_poly.entity_id
_entity_poly.type
_entity_poly.pdbx_seq_one_letter_code
_entity_poly.pdbx_strand_id
1 'polypeptide(L)'
;MATNNQTTRKEIEAVYNCIAQDFSNTRTKYNIWHSVRKFIEELPSESLVADIGCGNGKNMQLRCDELEYIGMDISDEMVTICQTRGFNVVQGDILQIPFDDEYVDACMSIAVIHHLTTRAERISAIRELIRITKPGGKLIIYVWAFEQPESSKRKFTSHDEMVPFTNKDGTTYYRYYHLYTDGELLGEVMEACPDLTIIESLTEMGNYVIVAETV
;
A
#
# COMPACT_ATOMS: atom_id res chain seq x y z
N MET A 1 13.97 27.29 -15.35
CA MET A 1 13.01 26.35 -15.96
C MET A 1 13.07 25.07 -15.16
N ALA A 2 12.15 24.85 -14.24
CA ALA A 2 12.07 23.61 -13.49
C ALA A 2 11.56 22.53 -14.46
N THR A 3 12.40 21.58 -14.81
CA THR A 3 11.99 20.38 -15.52
C THR A 3 11.05 19.61 -14.59
N ASN A 4 9.79 19.56 -14.97
CA ASN A 4 8.77 18.74 -14.31
C ASN A 4 9.11 17.26 -14.57
N ASN A 5 10.10 16.73 -13.85
CA ASN A 5 10.44 15.32 -13.86
C ASN A 5 9.50 14.58 -12.90
N GLN A 6 8.25 14.47 -13.30
CA GLN A 6 7.28 13.67 -12.60
C GLN A 6 7.66 12.21 -12.78
N THR A 7 8.05 11.53 -11.69
CA THR A 7 8.37 10.10 -11.69
C THR A 7 7.17 9.31 -12.20
N THR A 8 7.38 8.48 -13.20
CA THR A 8 6.32 7.67 -13.80
C THR A 8 6.14 6.34 -13.04
N ARG A 9 4.99 5.67 -13.21
CA ARG A 9 4.77 4.32 -12.68
C ARG A 9 5.82 3.32 -13.17
N LYS A 10 6.28 3.45 -14.42
CA LYS A 10 7.37 2.62 -14.96
C LYS A 10 8.69 2.80 -14.22
N GLU A 11 8.98 4.01 -13.76
CA GLU A 11 10.18 4.26 -12.96
C GLU A 11 10.04 3.66 -11.56
N ILE A 12 8.86 3.72 -10.95
CA ILE A 12 8.57 3.05 -9.68
C ILE A 12 8.71 1.53 -9.82
N GLU A 13 8.10 0.93 -10.84
CA GLU A 13 8.23 -0.49 -11.18
C GLU A 13 9.70 -0.89 -11.31
N ALA A 14 10.45 -0.16 -12.16
CA ALA A 14 11.86 -0.44 -12.41
C ALA A 14 12.71 -0.38 -11.13
N VAL A 15 12.46 0.60 -10.25
CA VAL A 15 13.17 0.72 -8.98
C VAL A 15 12.84 -0.46 -8.07
N TYR A 16 11.56 -0.83 -7.93
CA TYR A 16 11.16 -1.96 -7.08
C TYR A 16 11.69 -3.29 -7.62
N ASN A 17 11.77 -3.48 -8.95
CA ASN A 17 12.44 -4.64 -9.55
C ASN A 17 13.92 -4.70 -9.16
N CYS A 18 14.65 -3.58 -9.24
CA CYS A 18 16.05 -3.54 -8.85
C CYS A 18 16.33 -3.82 -7.37
N ILE A 19 15.42 -3.45 -6.48
CA ILE A 19 15.62 -3.61 -5.03
C ILE A 19 14.91 -4.83 -4.44
N ALA A 20 14.10 -5.55 -5.20
CA ALA A 20 13.12 -6.53 -4.73
C ALA A 20 13.69 -7.53 -3.72
N GLN A 21 14.81 -8.18 -4.03
CA GLN A 21 15.39 -9.21 -3.17
C GLN A 21 15.89 -8.62 -1.84
N ASP A 22 16.62 -7.52 -1.88
CA ASP A 22 17.16 -6.90 -0.67
C ASP A 22 16.06 -6.23 0.15
N PHE A 23 15.10 -5.59 -0.50
CA PHE A 23 13.91 -5.04 0.14
C PHE A 23 13.12 -6.14 0.85
N SER A 24 12.86 -7.27 0.18
CA SER A 24 12.15 -8.43 0.74
C SER A 24 12.85 -8.97 2.00
N ASN A 25 14.17 -9.06 2.00
CA ASN A 25 14.96 -9.54 3.14
C ASN A 25 14.82 -8.67 4.39
N THR A 26 14.46 -7.38 4.23
CA THR A 26 14.21 -6.45 5.35
C THR A 26 12.76 -6.46 5.84
N ARG A 27 11.85 -7.17 5.19
CA ARG A 27 10.41 -7.19 5.46
C ARG A 27 9.97 -8.60 5.86
N THR A 28 9.62 -8.77 7.12
CA THR A 28 9.19 -10.05 7.68
C THR A 28 7.82 -9.92 8.34
N LYS A 29 7.14 -11.06 8.59
CA LYS A 29 5.86 -11.09 9.32
C LYS A 29 5.92 -10.51 10.74
N TYR A 30 7.10 -10.38 11.32
CA TYR A 30 7.30 -9.76 12.63
C TYR A 30 7.28 -8.22 12.58
N ASN A 31 7.39 -7.64 11.38
CA ASN A 31 7.42 -6.18 11.17
C ASN A 31 6.08 -5.68 10.60
N ILE A 32 4.96 -6.34 10.91
CA ILE A 32 3.63 -5.89 10.52
C ILE A 32 3.17 -4.83 11.52
N TRP A 33 2.70 -3.69 11.01
CA TRP A 33 2.18 -2.60 11.83
C TRP A 33 0.94 -3.03 12.61
N HIS A 34 0.74 -2.40 13.77
CA HIS A 34 -0.32 -2.79 14.70
C HIS A 34 -1.71 -2.67 14.07
N SER A 35 -2.00 -1.54 13.39
CA SER A 35 -3.30 -1.34 12.73
C SER A 35 -3.58 -2.35 11.64
N VAL A 36 -2.55 -2.74 10.86
CA VAL A 36 -2.69 -3.78 9.82
C VAL A 36 -2.95 -5.15 10.44
N ARG A 37 -2.24 -5.48 11.53
CA ARG A 37 -2.46 -6.72 12.27
C ARG A 37 -3.88 -6.77 12.85
N LYS A 38 -4.31 -5.71 13.54
CA LYS A 38 -5.66 -5.59 14.10
C LYS A 38 -6.72 -5.77 13.01
N PHE A 39 -6.56 -5.06 11.89
CA PHE A 39 -7.48 -5.17 10.74
C PHE A 39 -7.63 -6.64 10.28
N ILE A 40 -6.52 -7.35 10.07
CA ILE A 40 -6.54 -8.75 9.62
C ILE A 40 -7.13 -9.68 10.71
N GLU A 41 -6.82 -9.45 11.99
CA GLU A 41 -7.32 -10.26 13.12
C GLU A 41 -8.84 -10.12 13.33
N GLU A 42 -9.43 -9.00 12.95
CA GLU A 42 -10.87 -8.73 13.06
C GLU A 42 -11.69 -9.22 11.86
N LEU A 43 -11.07 -9.70 10.78
CA LEU A 43 -11.79 -10.24 9.63
C LEU A 43 -12.43 -11.60 9.96
N PRO A 44 -13.66 -11.88 9.46
CA PRO A 44 -14.26 -13.21 9.54
C PRO A 44 -13.37 -14.27 8.88
N SER A 45 -13.37 -15.49 9.43
CA SER A 45 -12.74 -16.63 8.76
C SER A 45 -13.35 -16.85 7.37
N GLU A 46 -12.57 -17.42 6.45
CA GLU A 46 -12.95 -17.65 5.04
C GLU A 46 -13.14 -16.37 4.20
N SER A 47 -12.83 -15.16 4.76
CA SER A 47 -12.84 -13.93 3.96
C SER A 47 -11.77 -13.97 2.88
N LEU A 48 -12.12 -13.51 1.67
CA LEU A 48 -11.18 -13.25 0.58
C LEU A 48 -10.61 -11.83 0.76
N VAL A 49 -9.29 -11.72 0.91
CA VAL A 49 -8.58 -10.48 1.21
C VAL A 49 -7.64 -10.11 0.07
N ALA A 50 -7.79 -8.92 -0.52
CA ALA A 50 -6.84 -8.37 -1.46
C ALA A 50 -5.73 -7.59 -0.74
N ASP A 51 -4.46 -7.88 -1.04
CA ASP A 51 -3.30 -7.05 -0.64
C ASP A 51 -2.73 -6.38 -1.90
N ILE A 52 -3.12 -5.10 -2.11
CA ILE A 52 -2.80 -4.32 -3.32
C ILE A 52 -1.52 -3.52 -3.09
N GLY A 53 -0.46 -3.85 -3.86
CA GLY A 53 0.91 -3.46 -3.60
C GLY A 53 1.54 -4.32 -2.52
N CYS A 54 1.33 -5.64 -2.61
CA CYS A 54 1.65 -6.61 -1.55
C CYS A 54 3.16 -6.74 -1.26
N GLY A 55 4.02 -6.22 -2.14
CA GLY A 55 5.46 -6.37 -2.04
C GLY A 55 5.85 -7.84 -1.96
N ASN A 56 6.52 -8.24 -0.89
CA ASN A 56 6.94 -9.62 -0.67
C ASN A 56 5.89 -10.53 0.01
N GLY A 57 4.64 -10.09 0.14
CA GLY A 57 3.54 -10.87 0.73
C GLY A 57 3.60 -11.02 2.26
N LYS A 58 4.33 -10.16 2.97
CA LYS A 58 4.50 -10.32 4.43
C LYS A 58 3.19 -10.30 5.22
N ASN A 59 2.21 -9.49 4.80
CA ASN A 59 0.91 -9.36 5.46
C ASN A 59 0.05 -10.60 5.21
N MET A 60 0.13 -11.17 4.02
CA MET A 60 -0.60 -12.39 3.61
C MET A 60 -0.20 -13.65 4.40
N GLN A 61 0.85 -13.57 5.24
CA GLN A 61 1.24 -14.65 6.14
C GLN A 61 0.38 -14.72 7.42
N LEU A 62 -0.35 -13.65 7.74
CA LEU A 62 -1.23 -13.64 8.90
C LEU A 62 -2.52 -14.39 8.59
N ARG A 63 -2.91 -15.31 9.48
CA ARG A 63 -4.12 -16.12 9.38
C ARG A 63 -4.32 -16.77 8.00
N CYS A 64 -3.22 -17.14 7.32
CA CYS A 64 -3.26 -17.75 5.98
C CYS A 64 -3.85 -19.18 5.96
N ASP A 65 -4.14 -19.76 7.10
CA ASP A 65 -4.89 -20.97 7.34
C ASP A 65 -6.41 -20.74 7.54
N GLU A 66 -6.82 -19.48 7.73
CA GLU A 66 -8.20 -19.09 7.97
C GLU A 66 -8.76 -18.13 6.91
N LEU A 67 -7.89 -17.39 6.21
CA LEU A 67 -8.24 -16.37 5.23
C LEU A 67 -7.72 -16.76 3.85
N GLU A 68 -8.46 -16.43 2.82
CA GLU A 68 -8.00 -16.51 1.44
C GLU A 68 -7.35 -15.19 1.02
N TYR A 69 -6.18 -15.24 0.38
CA TYR A 69 -5.50 -14.03 -0.07
C TYR A 69 -5.30 -14.02 -1.58
N ILE A 70 -5.51 -12.84 -2.16
CA ILE A 70 -5.02 -12.50 -3.49
C ILE A 70 -4.16 -11.25 -3.40
N GLY A 71 -2.94 -11.32 -3.89
CA GLY A 71 -2.02 -10.18 -3.93
C GLY A 71 -1.90 -9.58 -5.32
N MET A 72 -1.51 -8.30 -5.36
CA MET A 72 -1.12 -7.63 -6.59
C MET A 72 0.07 -6.72 -6.32
N ASP A 73 1.05 -6.71 -7.21
CA ASP A 73 2.15 -5.73 -7.18
C ASP A 73 2.51 -5.29 -8.60
N ILE A 74 3.02 -4.07 -8.74
CA ILE A 74 3.48 -3.55 -10.03
C ILE A 74 4.82 -4.18 -10.45
N SER A 75 5.65 -4.58 -9.47
CA SER A 75 6.95 -5.20 -9.67
C SER A 75 6.82 -6.69 -9.95
N ASP A 76 7.22 -7.13 -11.13
CA ASP A 76 7.26 -8.55 -11.52
C ASP A 76 8.23 -9.36 -10.65
N GLU A 77 9.31 -8.77 -10.18
CA GLU A 77 10.23 -9.39 -9.23
C GLU A 77 9.57 -9.62 -7.86
N MET A 78 8.75 -8.68 -7.35
CA MET A 78 7.98 -8.89 -6.12
C MET A 78 6.94 -9.97 -6.30
N VAL A 79 6.24 -10.01 -7.43
CA VAL A 79 5.30 -11.07 -7.79
C VAL A 79 5.99 -12.43 -7.79
N THR A 80 7.15 -12.53 -8.43
CA THR A 80 7.96 -13.76 -8.47
C THR A 80 8.37 -14.22 -7.06
N ILE A 81 8.79 -13.30 -6.18
CA ILE A 81 9.11 -13.60 -4.78
C ILE A 81 7.88 -14.18 -4.05
N CYS A 82 6.71 -13.58 -4.23
CA CYS A 82 5.47 -14.04 -3.61
C CYS A 82 5.06 -15.43 -4.12
N GLN A 83 5.06 -15.65 -5.43
CA GLN A 83 4.71 -16.92 -6.05
C GLN A 83 5.65 -18.04 -5.62
N THR A 84 6.96 -17.76 -5.49
CA THR A 84 7.94 -18.73 -4.95
C THR A 84 7.64 -19.12 -3.50
N ARG A 85 6.97 -18.25 -2.73
CA ARG A 85 6.49 -18.50 -1.37
C ARG A 85 5.13 -19.20 -1.30
N GLY A 86 4.51 -19.47 -2.44
CA GLY A 86 3.21 -20.12 -2.55
C GLY A 86 2.01 -19.17 -2.44
N PHE A 87 2.22 -17.87 -2.52
CA PHE A 87 1.12 -16.90 -2.51
C PHE A 87 0.49 -16.73 -3.90
N ASN A 88 -0.83 -16.54 -3.92
CA ASN A 88 -1.58 -16.20 -5.12
C ASN A 88 -1.43 -14.68 -5.38
N VAL A 89 -0.54 -14.31 -6.30
CA VAL A 89 -0.20 -12.92 -6.61
C VAL A 89 -0.11 -12.72 -8.12
N VAL A 90 -0.65 -11.61 -8.60
CA VAL A 90 -0.60 -11.19 -10.01
C VAL A 90 0.14 -9.86 -10.16
N GLN A 91 0.75 -9.64 -11.33
CA GLN A 91 1.27 -8.32 -11.66
C GLN A 91 0.13 -7.39 -12.07
N GLY A 92 0.14 -6.14 -11.61
CA GLY A 92 -0.88 -5.16 -11.96
C GLY A 92 -0.57 -3.74 -11.49
N ASP A 93 -1.30 -2.79 -12.06
CA ASP A 93 -1.24 -1.36 -11.69
C ASP A 93 -2.46 -1.03 -10.81
N ILE A 94 -2.23 -0.38 -9.67
CA ILE A 94 -3.30 0.04 -8.74
C ILE A 94 -4.32 1.00 -9.38
N LEU A 95 -3.97 1.66 -10.49
CA LEU A 95 -4.90 2.51 -11.25
C LEU A 95 -5.83 1.74 -12.18
N GLN A 96 -5.60 0.45 -12.34
CA GLN A 96 -6.43 -0.47 -13.11
C GLN A 96 -6.27 -1.89 -12.55
N ILE A 97 -6.89 -2.15 -11.40
CA ILE A 97 -6.79 -3.44 -10.72
C ILE A 97 -7.53 -4.51 -11.54
N PRO A 98 -6.86 -5.63 -11.90
CA PRO A 98 -7.42 -6.64 -12.79
C PRO A 98 -8.38 -7.61 -12.08
N PHE A 99 -9.18 -7.10 -11.14
CA PHE A 99 -10.22 -7.85 -10.44
C PHE A 99 -11.57 -7.23 -10.72
N ASP A 100 -12.62 -8.05 -10.71
CA ASP A 100 -14.00 -7.62 -10.93
C ASP A 100 -14.47 -6.66 -9.82
N ASP A 101 -15.54 -5.93 -10.07
CA ASP A 101 -16.22 -5.13 -9.07
C ASP A 101 -16.74 -6.05 -7.95
N GLU A 102 -16.70 -5.57 -6.71
CA GLU A 102 -17.23 -6.29 -5.54
C GLU A 102 -16.66 -7.72 -5.39
N TYR A 103 -15.39 -7.91 -5.72
CA TYR A 103 -14.74 -9.22 -5.76
C TYR A 103 -14.31 -9.74 -4.40
N VAL A 104 -13.79 -8.86 -3.52
CA VAL A 104 -13.18 -9.26 -2.23
C VAL A 104 -13.98 -8.79 -1.03
N ASP A 105 -13.88 -9.53 0.09
CA ASP A 105 -14.53 -9.18 1.36
C ASP A 105 -13.74 -8.10 2.11
N ALA A 106 -12.42 -8.03 1.89
CA ALA A 106 -11.57 -6.98 2.46
C ALA A 106 -10.43 -6.62 1.50
N CYS A 107 -10.00 -5.35 1.54
CA CYS A 107 -8.91 -4.83 0.73
C CYS A 107 -7.90 -4.07 1.57
N MET A 108 -6.62 -4.30 1.33
CA MET A 108 -5.51 -3.60 1.97
C MET A 108 -4.65 -2.90 0.93
N SER A 109 -4.25 -1.64 1.22
CA SER A 109 -3.23 -0.91 0.47
C SER A 109 -2.24 -0.27 1.44
N ILE A 110 -1.12 -0.97 1.67
CA ILE A 110 -0.20 -0.68 2.75
C ILE A 110 1.11 -0.10 2.23
N ALA A 111 1.28 1.22 2.35
CA ALA A 111 2.46 1.96 1.89
C ALA A 111 2.63 1.90 0.36
N VAL A 112 1.55 2.15 -0.38
CA VAL A 112 1.48 2.05 -1.86
C VAL A 112 1.11 3.37 -2.51
N ILE A 113 -0.08 3.92 -2.23
CA ILE A 113 -0.62 5.08 -2.97
C ILE A 113 0.24 6.34 -2.87
N HIS A 114 1.08 6.44 -1.87
CA HIS A 114 2.05 7.53 -1.73
C HIS A 114 3.19 7.50 -2.78
N HIS A 115 3.27 6.46 -3.60
CA HIS A 115 4.15 6.43 -4.77
C HIS A 115 3.52 7.07 -6.01
N LEU A 116 2.22 7.39 -5.98
CA LEU A 116 1.52 8.06 -7.06
C LEU A 116 1.77 9.58 -7.00
N THR A 117 2.21 10.14 -8.10
CA THR A 117 2.76 11.50 -8.13
C THR A 117 1.70 12.60 -8.15
N THR A 118 0.49 12.28 -8.57
CA THR A 118 -0.59 13.25 -8.64
C THR A 118 -1.74 12.89 -7.70
N ARG A 119 -2.37 13.92 -7.12
CA ARG A 119 -3.57 13.74 -6.31
C ARG A 119 -4.68 13.00 -7.06
N ALA A 120 -4.84 13.29 -8.35
CA ALA A 120 -5.84 12.62 -9.19
C ALA A 120 -5.58 11.11 -9.32
N GLU A 121 -4.31 10.69 -9.46
CA GLU A 121 -3.95 9.26 -9.45
C GLU A 121 -4.22 8.62 -8.09
N ARG A 122 -3.88 9.29 -6.98
CA ARG A 122 -4.12 8.76 -5.64
C ARG A 122 -5.62 8.55 -5.38
N ILE A 123 -6.47 9.51 -5.76
CA ILE A 123 -7.93 9.38 -5.67
C ILE A 123 -8.46 8.25 -6.59
N SER A 124 -7.92 8.14 -7.81
CA SER A 124 -8.29 7.04 -8.73
C SER A 124 -7.92 5.67 -8.18
N ALA A 125 -6.75 5.55 -7.55
CA ALA A 125 -6.34 4.32 -6.87
C ALA A 125 -7.29 3.97 -5.71
N ILE A 126 -7.68 4.95 -4.90
CA ILE A 126 -8.66 4.74 -3.81
C ILE A 126 -10.00 4.25 -4.37
N ARG A 127 -10.47 4.81 -5.50
CA ARG A 127 -11.69 4.34 -6.17
C ARG A 127 -11.58 2.89 -6.64
N GLU A 128 -10.44 2.48 -7.17
CA GLU A 128 -10.20 1.10 -7.56
C GLU A 128 -10.22 0.14 -6.36
N LEU A 129 -9.59 0.52 -5.23
CA LEU A 129 -9.65 -0.27 -3.99
C LEU A 129 -11.09 -0.45 -3.50
N ILE A 130 -11.90 0.62 -3.56
CA ILE A 130 -13.32 0.58 -3.19
C ILE A 130 -14.11 -0.27 -4.18
N ARG A 131 -13.88 -0.11 -5.49
CA ARG A 131 -14.58 -0.84 -6.57
C ARG A 131 -14.48 -2.36 -6.40
N ILE A 132 -13.28 -2.86 -6.08
CA ILE A 132 -13.07 -4.30 -5.93
C ILE A 132 -13.58 -4.86 -4.61
N THR A 133 -13.90 -4.00 -3.64
CA THR A 133 -14.38 -4.42 -2.32
C THR A 133 -15.91 -4.51 -2.31
N LYS A 134 -16.46 -5.65 -1.85
CA LYS A 134 -17.91 -5.87 -1.76
C LYS A 134 -18.59 -4.83 -0.88
N PRO A 135 -19.87 -4.50 -1.09
CA PRO A 135 -20.66 -3.72 -0.14
C PRO A 135 -20.61 -4.33 1.27
N GLY A 136 -20.38 -3.51 2.28
CA GLY A 136 -20.12 -3.95 3.66
C GLY A 136 -18.75 -4.56 3.89
N GLY A 137 -17.91 -4.60 2.87
CA GLY A 137 -16.52 -5.06 2.97
C GLY A 137 -15.61 -4.06 3.66
N LYS A 138 -14.46 -4.51 4.11
CA LYS A 138 -13.51 -3.69 4.89
C LYS A 138 -12.33 -3.22 4.02
N LEU A 139 -11.92 -1.98 4.23
CA LEU A 139 -10.78 -1.37 3.54
C LEU A 139 -9.80 -0.78 4.55
N ILE A 140 -8.50 -1.02 4.38
CA ILE A 140 -7.44 -0.30 5.09
C ILE A 140 -6.46 0.33 4.11
N ILE A 141 -6.23 1.64 4.29
CA ILE A 141 -5.21 2.40 3.54
C ILE A 141 -4.18 2.94 4.52
N TYR A 142 -2.91 2.74 4.22
CA TYR A 142 -1.79 3.10 5.08
C TYR A 142 -0.74 3.87 4.27
N VAL A 143 -0.43 5.11 4.65
CA VAL A 143 0.50 5.99 3.92
C VAL A 143 1.52 6.63 4.85
N TRP A 144 2.68 7.01 4.32
CA TRP A 144 3.67 7.74 5.09
C TRP A 144 3.25 9.18 5.32
N ALA A 145 3.40 9.64 6.59
CA ALA A 145 3.18 11.01 6.99
C ALA A 145 4.44 11.87 6.78
N PHE A 146 4.23 13.15 6.49
CA PHE A 146 5.29 14.15 6.51
C PHE A 146 5.79 14.37 7.94
N GLU A 147 4.86 14.45 8.88
CA GLU A 147 5.13 14.59 10.31
C GLU A 147 5.63 13.27 10.89
N GLN A 148 6.89 13.26 11.26
CA GLN A 148 7.52 12.07 11.85
C GLN A 148 7.68 12.25 13.37
N PRO A 149 7.47 11.18 14.17
CA PRO A 149 7.70 11.25 15.61
C PRO A 149 9.17 11.56 15.91
N GLU A 150 9.44 12.16 17.06
CA GLU A 150 10.81 12.53 17.48
C GLU A 150 11.79 11.36 17.46
N SER A 151 11.29 10.16 17.80
CA SER A 151 12.06 8.91 17.78
C SER A 151 12.43 8.41 16.39
N SER A 152 11.79 8.95 15.33
CA SER A 152 12.06 8.55 13.96
C SER A 152 13.42 9.07 13.48
N LYS A 153 14.17 8.19 12.82
CA LYS A 153 15.39 8.59 12.10
C LYS A 153 15.10 9.31 10.77
N ARG A 154 13.84 9.24 10.31
CA ARG A 154 13.41 9.91 9.09
C ARG A 154 13.20 11.38 9.36
N LYS A 155 13.71 12.22 8.46
CA LYS A 155 13.49 13.68 8.48
C LYS A 155 13.22 14.07 7.04
N PHE A 156 12.06 14.66 6.81
CA PHE A 156 11.61 15.09 5.50
C PHE A 156 11.63 16.62 5.42
N THR A 157 11.94 17.14 4.25
CA THR A 157 12.03 18.59 3.99
C THR A 157 11.01 19.06 2.96
N SER A 158 10.40 18.12 2.24
CA SER A 158 9.37 18.36 1.23
C SER A 158 8.30 17.29 1.32
N HIS A 159 7.08 17.60 0.88
CA HIS A 159 6.00 16.62 0.75
C HIS A 159 6.27 15.62 -0.37
N ASP A 160 7.02 16.01 -1.38
CA ASP A 160 7.44 15.15 -2.47
C ASP A 160 8.95 14.87 -2.32
N GLU A 161 9.30 13.63 -1.98
CA GLU A 161 10.65 13.24 -1.63
C GLU A 161 11.12 12.01 -2.43
N MET A 162 12.40 12.01 -2.76
CA MET A 162 13.09 10.84 -3.31
C MET A 162 13.79 10.06 -2.18
N VAL A 163 13.14 9.00 -1.70
CA VAL A 163 13.62 8.23 -0.54
C VAL A 163 14.62 7.16 -0.97
N PRO A 164 15.85 7.17 -0.45
CA PRO A 164 16.88 6.21 -0.83
C PRO A 164 16.59 4.81 -0.26
N PHE A 165 17.01 3.80 -1.00
CA PHE A 165 17.21 2.43 -0.56
C PHE A 165 18.54 1.92 -1.09
N THR A 166 19.41 1.45 -0.19
CA THR A 166 20.74 0.94 -0.56
C THR A 166 20.73 -0.58 -0.47
N ASN A 167 20.99 -1.24 -1.58
CA ASN A 167 21.16 -2.68 -1.67
C ASN A 167 22.43 -3.14 -0.94
N LYS A 168 22.56 -4.43 -0.69
CA LYS A 168 23.73 -5.03 -0.03
C LYS A 168 25.03 -4.84 -0.82
N ASP A 169 24.95 -4.67 -2.14
CA ASP A 169 26.09 -4.37 -3.02
C ASP A 169 26.56 -2.92 -2.95
N GLY A 170 25.86 -2.07 -2.17
CA GLY A 170 26.13 -0.64 -2.02
C GLY A 170 25.44 0.26 -3.05
N THR A 171 24.72 -0.29 -4.03
CA THR A 171 23.96 0.49 -5.01
C THR A 171 22.76 1.13 -4.36
N THR A 172 22.59 2.44 -4.55
CA THR A 172 21.45 3.20 -3.99
C THR A 172 20.46 3.56 -5.08
N TYR A 173 19.21 3.21 -4.84
CA TYR A 173 18.06 3.53 -5.65
C TYR A 173 17.16 4.51 -4.92
N TYR A 174 16.45 5.37 -5.65
CA TYR A 174 15.59 6.40 -5.10
C TYR A 174 14.15 6.12 -5.48
N ARG A 175 13.25 6.12 -4.48
CA ARG A 175 11.82 5.91 -4.67
C ARG A 175 11.09 7.21 -4.38
N TYR A 176 10.23 7.63 -5.28
CA TYR A 176 9.35 8.77 -5.05
C TYR A 176 8.33 8.46 -3.97
N TYR A 177 8.12 9.43 -3.08
CA TYR A 177 7.08 9.43 -2.05
C TYR A 177 6.37 10.78 -2.01
N HIS A 178 5.06 10.75 -2.05
CA HIS A 178 4.24 11.83 -1.57
C HIS A 178 3.99 11.62 -0.07
N LEU A 179 4.46 12.52 0.76
CA LEU A 179 4.34 12.45 2.21
C LEU A 179 3.10 13.23 2.63
N TYR A 180 2.13 12.50 3.12
CA TYR A 180 0.82 13.04 3.49
C TYR A 180 0.87 13.94 4.70
N THR A 181 0.04 14.98 4.72
CA THR A 181 -0.22 15.83 5.89
C THR A 181 -1.46 15.38 6.65
N ASP A 182 -1.65 15.91 7.86
CA ASP A 182 -2.82 15.61 8.66
C ASP A 182 -4.13 15.95 7.91
N GLY A 183 -5.07 15.01 7.91
CA GLY A 183 -6.36 15.11 7.22
C GLY A 183 -6.32 14.93 5.69
N GLU A 184 -5.15 14.93 5.03
CA GLU A 184 -5.06 14.83 3.58
C GLU A 184 -5.57 13.47 3.06
N LEU A 185 -5.14 12.36 3.67
CA LEU A 185 -5.63 11.03 3.29
C LEU A 185 -7.16 10.92 3.46
N LEU A 186 -7.70 11.42 4.57
CA LEU A 186 -9.15 11.43 4.79
C LEU A 186 -9.87 12.25 3.73
N GLY A 187 -9.33 13.42 3.36
CA GLY A 187 -9.86 14.25 2.28
C GLY A 187 -9.89 13.54 0.93
N GLU A 188 -8.83 12.81 0.57
CA GLU A 188 -8.76 12.05 -0.68
C GLU A 188 -9.73 10.84 -0.68
N VAL A 189 -9.86 10.15 0.46
CA VAL A 189 -10.82 9.03 0.63
C VAL A 189 -12.27 9.53 0.49
N MET A 190 -12.63 10.63 1.16
CA MET A 190 -13.97 11.20 1.09
C MET A 190 -14.30 11.80 -0.29
N GLU A 191 -13.31 12.28 -1.04
CA GLU A 191 -13.49 12.70 -2.44
C GLU A 191 -13.63 11.49 -3.38
N ALA A 192 -12.96 10.39 -3.09
CA ALA A 192 -13.10 9.15 -3.86
C ALA A 192 -14.50 8.56 -3.72
N CYS A 193 -15.03 8.51 -2.48
CA CYS A 193 -16.36 8.00 -2.15
C CYS A 193 -16.92 8.73 -0.91
N PRO A 194 -17.81 9.73 -1.10
CA PRO A 194 -18.39 10.49 0.02
C PRO A 194 -19.25 9.66 0.99
N ASP A 195 -19.79 8.55 0.51
CA ASP A 195 -20.70 7.67 1.27
C ASP A 195 -19.95 6.58 2.05
N LEU A 196 -18.61 6.49 1.90
CA LEU A 196 -17.80 5.49 2.59
C LEU A 196 -17.87 5.69 4.11
N THR A 197 -18.13 4.62 4.85
CA THR A 197 -18.19 4.66 6.31
C THR A 197 -16.77 4.58 6.90
N ILE A 198 -16.26 5.69 7.44
CA ILE A 198 -14.96 5.70 8.13
C ILE A 198 -15.11 5.07 9.51
N ILE A 199 -14.41 3.97 9.76
CA ILE A 199 -14.38 3.27 11.05
C ILE A 199 -13.29 3.84 11.94
N GLU A 200 -12.09 4.01 11.40
CA GLU A 200 -10.93 4.59 12.10
C GLU A 200 -10.15 5.53 11.19
N SER A 201 -9.70 6.64 11.75
CA SER A 201 -8.71 7.54 11.15
C SER A 201 -7.69 7.86 12.22
N LEU A 202 -6.46 7.40 12.04
CA LEU A 202 -5.44 7.50 13.08
C LEU A 202 -4.03 7.67 12.53
N THR A 203 -3.11 8.04 13.42
CA THR A 203 -1.68 8.11 13.13
C THR A 203 -0.95 6.99 13.86
N GLU A 204 -0.11 6.25 13.12
CA GLU A 204 0.72 5.18 13.67
C GLU A 204 2.17 5.34 13.22
N MET A 205 3.10 5.63 14.16
CA MET A 205 4.54 5.66 13.94
C MET A 205 4.97 6.48 12.70
N GLY A 206 4.40 7.68 12.53
CA GLY A 206 4.69 8.56 11.38
C GLY A 206 4.03 8.10 10.07
N ASN A 207 2.85 7.52 10.18
CA ASN A 207 2.01 7.15 9.06
C ASN A 207 0.55 7.52 9.37
N TYR A 208 -0.24 7.81 8.33
CA TYR A 208 -1.67 7.98 8.43
C TYR A 208 -2.38 6.71 7.97
N VAL A 209 -3.42 6.35 8.69
CA VAL A 209 -4.19 5.12 8.49
C VAL A 209 -5.68 5.45 8.45
N ILE A 210 -6.36 4.94 7.43
CA ILE A 210 -7.82 4.92 7.36
C ILE A 210 -8.28 3.47 7.33
N VAL A 211 -9.23 3.13 8.20
CA VAL A 211 -10.03 1.90 8.11
C VAL A 211 -11.46 2.31 7.80
N ALA A 212 -12.04 1.70 6.80
CA ALA A 212 -13.38 2.04 6.32
C ALA A 212 -14.20 0.78 5.97
N GLU A 213 -15.49 0.96 5.82
CA GLU A 213 -16.44 -0.01 5.31
C GLU A 213 -17.12 0.55 4.06
N THR A 214 -17.16 -0.26 3.01
CA THR A 214 -17.82 0.08 1.74
C THR A 214 -19.35 0.01 1.88
N VAL A 215 -20.04 0.79 1.03
CA VAL A 215 -21.51 0.89 1.04
C VAL A 215 -22.11 0.02 -0.04
#